data_e4a5d7e9ac7c5d974ab65399e900fe83
#
_entry.id   e4a5d7e9ac7c5d974ab65399e900fe83
#
_cell.length_a   1.000
_cell.length_b   1.000
_cell.length_c   1.000
_cell.angle_alpha   90.00
_cell.angle_beta   90.00
_cell.angle_gamma   90.00
#
_symmetry.space_group_name_H-M   'P 1'
#
loop_
_entity.id
_entity.type
_entity.pdbx_description
1 polymer ?
#
loop_
_entity_poly.entity_id
_entity_poly.type
_entity_poly.pdbx_seq_one_letter_code
_entity_poly.pdbx_strand_id
1 'polypeptide(L)'
;MSNRPYPYYPAWDGKQTQPVTTKLVELCGKRWGMTSLGTYANRAMRNGAGLSVHATGYAADLKYKDEAQARIIWDWFLANSKAIGLCELHWYAYGSYGAGYRCSRGEGKAGVKIFTADDNAGSYEGNPNWLHIELVNQTPEHFEQVFRALK
;
A
#
# COMPACT_ATOMS: atom_id res chain seq x y z
N MET A 1 -15.96 9.98 -0.63
CA MET A 1 -16.21 8.92 0.33
C MET A 1 -15.07 7.92 0.31
N SER A 2 -14.60 7.50 1.48
CA SER A 2 -13.51 6.51 1.53
C SER A 2 -14.03 5.12 1.19
N ASN A 3 -13.32 4.42 0.32
CA ASN A 3 -13.59 3.02 -0.01
C ASN A 3 -12.84 2.05 0.90
N ARG A 4 -12.20 2.57 1.93
CA ARG A 4 -11.38 1.78 2.84
C ARG A 4 -12.27 1.11 3.90
N PRO A 5 -12.00 -0.12 4.25
CA PRO A 5 -12.78 -0.84 5.26
C PRO A 5 -12.41 -0.47 6.70
N TYR A 6 -11.81 0.69 6.91
CA TYR A 6 -11.46 1.20 8.23
C TYR A 6 -11.75 2.70 8.28
N PRO A 7 -11.91 3.29 9.47
CA PRO A 7 -12.15 4.72 9.59
C PRO A 7 -11.01 5.54 8.97
N TYR A 8 -11.40 6.61 8.28
CA TYR A 8 -10.44 7.53 7.69
C TYR A 8 -10.95 8.95 7.88
N TYR A 9 -10.47 9.60 8.92
CA TYR A 9 -10.87 10.98 9.22
C TYR A 9 -9.78 11.68 10.02
N PRO A 10 -9.76 13.03 9.98
CA PRO A 10 -8.70 13.81 10.62
C PRO A 10 -8.57 13.61 12.12
N ALA A 11 -9.67 13.32 12.77
CA ALA A 11 -9.68 13.19 14.23
C ALA A 11 -9.18 11.84 14.71
N TRP A 12 -8.90 10.88 13.77
CA TRP A 12 -8.38 9.60 14.17
C TRP A 12 -6.96 9.78 14.72
N ASP A 13 -6.58 8.90 15.63
CA ASP A 13 -5.32 8.99 16.34
C ASP A 13 -4.18 9.55 15.48
N GLY A 14 -3.93 8.98 14.32
CA GLY A 14 -3.02 9.53 13.33
C GLY A 14 -1.67 10.04 13.83
N LYS A 15 -1.24 9.67 15.00
CA LYS A 15 0.01 10.14 15.57
C LYS A 15 1.15 9.15 15.45
N GLN A 16 0.83 7.95 14.97
CA GLN A 16 1.82 6.87 14.89
C GLN A 16 1.40 5.83 13.86
N THR A 17 2.38 5.04 13.43
CA THR A 17 2.16 3.88 12.58
C THR A 17 1.36 2.83 13.35
N GLN A 18 0.38 2.23 12.68
CA GLN A 18 -0.39 1.15 13.30
C GLN A 18 0.45 -0.13 13.43
N PRO A 19 0.19 -0.96 14.44
CA PRO A 19 0.99 -2.18 14.67
C PRO A 19 1.08 -3.11 13.47
N VAL A 20 -0.02 -3.30 12.72
CA VAL A 20 0.00 -4.15 11.53
C VAL A 20 0.91 -3.57 10.44
N THR A 21 0.93 -2.26 10.31
CA THR A 21 1.80 -1.58 9.33
C THR A 21 3.26 -1.76 9.70
N THR A 22 3.60 -1.64 10.98
CA THR A 22 4.96 -1.90 11.47
C THR A 22 5.37 -3.34 11.15
N LYS A 23 4.46 -4.29 11.35
CA LYS A 23 4.73 -5.70 11.04
C LYS A 23 4.90 -5.91 9.54
N LEU A 24 4.12 -5.23 8.71
CA LEU A 24 4.27 -5.27 7.25
C LEU A 24 5.69 -4.85 6.84
N VAL A 25 6.17 -3.74 7.36
CA VAL A 25 7.52 -3.23 7.07
C VAL A 25 8.57 -4.28 7.46
N GLU A 26 8.44 -4.84 8.66
CA GLU A 26 9.37 -5.85 9.15
C GLU A 26 9.43 -7.08 8.24
N LEU A 27 8.27 -7.63 7.90
CA LEU A 27 8.18 -8.86 7.12
C LEU A 27 8.60 -8.67 5.66
N CYS A 28 8.24 -7.55 5.07
CA CYS A 28 8.70 -7.23 3.70
C CYS A 28 10.20 -7.00 3.66
N GLY A 29 10.76 -6.42 4.72
CA GLY A 29 12.21 -6.27 4.85
C GLY A 29 12.91 -7.62 4.89
N LYS A 30 12.37 -8.55 5.67
CA LYS A 30 12.96 -9.90 5.80
C LYS A 30 12.83 -10.71 4.53
N ARG A 31 11.67 -10.63 3.87
CA ARG A 31 11.40 -11.48 2.69
C ARG A 31 12.06 -10.95 1.42
N TRP A 32 12.03 -9.64 1.20
CA TRP A 32 12.48 -9.04 -0.07
C TRP A 32 13.58 -7.98 0.10
N GLY A 33 13.99 -7.68 1.31
CA GLY A 33 14.97 -6.64 1.54
C GLY A 33 14.44 -5.24 1.31
N MET A 34 13.12 -5.05 1.37
CA MET A 34 12.52 -3.73 1.18
C MET A 34 12.85 -2.81 2.36
N THR A 35 12.97 -1.52 2.07
CA THR A 35 13.19 -0.50 3.10
C THR A 35 12.03 0.48 3.13
N SER A 36 11.67 0.93 4.33
CA SER A 36 10.59 1.89 4.50
C SER A 36 11.05 3.29 4.09
N LEU A 37 10.24 3.95 3.26
CA LEU A 37 10.40 5.35 2.92
C LEU A 37 9.43 6.23 3.71
N GLY A 38 8.50 5.62 4.46
CA GLY A 38 7.58 6.32 5.32
C GLY A 38 6.34 5.50 5.60
N THR A 39 5.77 5.66 6.78
CA THR A 39 4.54 5.01 7.20
C THR A 39 3.53 6.03 7.67
N TYR A 40 3.75 6.64 8.83
CA TYR A 40 2.86 7.68 9.32
C TYR A 40 3.30 9.04 8.79
N ALA A 41 2.33 9.83 8.31
CA ALA A 41 2.55 11.23 7.97
C ALA A 41 1.23 11.99 8.08
N ASN A 42 1.21 13.03 8.90
CA ASN A 42 0.03 13.89 9.05
C ASN A 42 0.07 14.96 7.96
N ARG A 43 -0.43 14.61 6.77
CA ARG A 43 -0.40 15.51 5.62
C ARG A 43 -1.61 15.30 4.72
N ALA A 44 -1.89 16.30 3.89
CA ALA A 44 -2.97 16.22 2.91
C ALA A 44 -2.58 15.30 1.75
N MET A 45 -3.60 14.79 1.07
CA MET A 45 -3.41 14.09 -0.19
C MET A 45 -2.87 15.05 -1.26
N ARG A 46 -2.18 14.48 -2.26
CA ARG A 46 -1.60 15.24 -3.36
C ARG A 46 -2.61 16.18 -4.05
N ASN A 47 -3.84 15.73 -4.23
CA ASN A 47 -4.89 16.51 -4.90
C ASN A 47 -5.67 17.45 -3.97
N GLY A 48 -5.28 17.55 -2.70
CA GLY A 48 -5.95 18.41 -1.75
C GLY A 48 -7.31 17.93 -1.27
N ALA A 49 -7.70 16.70 -1.57
CA ALA A 49 -9.05 16.18 -1.28
C ALA A 49 -9.21 15.68 0.17
N GLY A 50 -8.28 15.97 1.06
CA GLY A 50 -8.32 15.56 2.45
C GLY A 50 -6.98 15.03 2.91
N LEU A 51 -6.96 14.36 4.06
CA LEU A 51 -5.73 13.80 4.59
C LEU A 51 -5.29 12.56 3.83
N SER A 52 -3.97 12.40 3.68
CA SER A 52 -3.38 11.17 3.14
C SER A 52 -3.71 10.00 4.07
N VAL A 53 -3.83 8.80 3.51
CA VAL A 53 -4.03 7.59 4.31
C VAL A 53 -2.85 7.34 5.25
N HIS A 54 -1.66 7.86 4.95
CA HIS A 54 -0.52 7.81 5.87
C HIS A 54 -0.86 8.45 7.22
N ALA A 55 -1.80 9.40 7.26
CA ALA A 55 -2.22 10.03 8.50
C ALA A 55 -3.01 9.08 9.40
N THR A 56 -3.49 7.96 8.89
CA THR A 56 -4.15 6.93 9.70
C THR A 56 -3.15 5.90 10.26
N GLY A 57 -1.93 5.88 9.74
CA GLY A 57 -0.93 4.89 10.12
C GLY A 57 -1.09 3.54 9.42
N TYR A 58 -2.04 3.39 8.49
CA TYR A 58 -2.29 2.12 7.80
C TYR A 58 -1.54 1.98 6.47
N ALA A 59 -0.78 2.99 6.05
CA ALA A 59 -0.07 2.98 4.78
C ALA A 59 1.44 2.92 4.98
N ALA A 60 2.12 2.18 4.10
CA ALA A 60 3.58 2.13 4.05
C ALA A 60 4.05 2.32 2.62
N ASP A 61 5.09 3.14 2.44
CA ASP A 61 5.81 3.24 1.18
C ASP A 61 7.10 2.46 1.33
N LEU A 62 7.24 1.38 0.57
CA LEU A 62 8.37 0.45 0.67
C LEU A 62 9.16 0.43 -0.63
N LYS A 63 10.45 0.70 -0.50
CA LYS A 63 11.38 0.74 -1.63
C LYS A 63 11.75 -0.67 -2.07
N TYR A 64 11.62 -0.92 -3.38
CA TYR A 64 12.10 -2.15 -4.00
C TYR A 64 13.47 -1.94 -4.64
N LYS A 65 14.10 -3.03 -5.05
CA LYS A 65 15.45 -3.02 -5.62
C LYS A 65 15.44 -2.59 -7.09
N ASP A 66 14.56 -3.19 -7.88
CA ASP A 66 14.45 -2.94 -9.33
C ASP A 66 13.06 -3.32 -9.81
N GLU A 67 12.80 -3.07 -11.10
CA GLU A 67 11.48 -3.36 -11.67
C GLU A 67 11.12 -4.84 -11.60
N ALA A 68 12.08 -5.73 -11.80
CA ALA A 68 11.83 -7.16 -11.74
C ALA A 68 11.35 -7.58 -10.35
N GLN A 69 11.99 -7.07 -9.31
CA GLN A 69 11.56 -7.33 -7.94
C GLN A 69 10.18 -6.71 -7.66
N ALA A 70 9.96 -5.49 -8.14
CA ALA A 70 8.67 -4.82 -7.96
C ALA A 70 7.54 -5.66 -8.54
N ARG A 71 7.75 -6.25 -9.72
CA ARG A 71 6.74 -7.10 -10.37
C ARG A 71 6.47 -8.37 -9.57
N ILE A 72 7.51 -9.00 -9.04
CA ILE A 72 7.35 -10.18 -8.19
C ILE A 72 6.51 -9.84 -6.96
N ILE A 73 6.81 -8.74 -6.30
CA ILE A 73 6.12 -8.32 -5.09
C ILE A 73 4.67 -7.91 -5.41
N TRP A 74 4.48 -7.13 -6.48
CA TRP A 74 3.17 -6.73 -6.96
C TRP A 74 2.28 -7.96 -7.22
N ASP A 75 2.79 -8.92 -7.97
CA ASP A 75 2.04 -10.14 -8.28
C ASP A 75 1.72 -10.95 -7.03
N TRP A 76 2.68 -11.03 -6.09
CA TRP A 76 2.48 -11.75 -4.83
C TRP A 76 1.34 -11.13 -4.01
N PHE A 77 1.35 -9.80 -3.86
CA PHE A 77 0.30 -9.12 -3.11
C PHE A 77 -1.06 -9.29 -3.78
N LEU A 78 -1.13 -9.20 -5.10
CA LEU A 78 -2.39 -9.39 -5.81
C LEU A 78 -2.92 -10.82 -5.65
N ALA A 79 -2.05 -11.81 -5.81
CA ALA A 79 -2.46 -13.22 -5.69
C ALA A 79 -2.99 -13.54 -4.29
N ASN A 80 -2.50 -12.83 -3.27
CA ASN A 80 -2.84 -13.10 -1.88
C ASN A 80 -3.66 -11.98 -1.25
N SER A 81 -4.27 -11.13 -2.06
CA SER A 81 -4.91 -9.90 -1.59
C SER A 81 -5.97 -10.13 -0.51
N LYS A 82 -6.80 -11.15 -0.68
CA LYS A 82 -7.82 -11.46 0.29
C LYS A 82 -7.23 -12.02 1.59
N ALA A 83 -6.29 -12.96 1.46
CA ALA A 83 -5.72 -13.65 2.61
C ALA A 83 -5.03 -12.69 3.58
N ILE A 84 -4.30 -11.70 3.05
CA ILE A 84 -3.53 -10.76 3.87
C ILE A 84 -4.32 -9.50 4.23
N GLY A 85 -5.55 -9.35 3.74
CA GLY A 85 -6.32 -8.14 3.99
C GLY A 85 -5.75 -6.92 3.29
N LEU A 86 -5.36 -7.05 2.03
CA LEU A 86 -4.84 -5.94 1.25
C LEU A 86 -5.97 -4.96 0.95
N CYS A 87 -5.78 -3.71 1.36
CA CYS A 87 -6.75 -2.65 1.11
C CYS A 87 -6.44 -1.91 -0.19
N GLU A 88 -5.23 -1.40 -0.31
CA GLU A 88 -4.75 -0.74 -1.52
C GLU A 88 -3.29 -1.09 -1.77
N LEU A 89 -2.92 -1.10 -3.06
CA LEU A 89 -1.55 -1.32 -3.49
C LEU A 89 -1.31 -0.46 -4.72
N HIS A 90 -0.36 0.46 -4.67
CA HIS A 90 -0.05 1.34 -5.79
C HIS A 90 1.39 1.17 -6.22
N TRP A 91 1.58 1.04 -7.52
CA TRP A 91 2.89 0.97 -8.17
C TRP A 91 2.99 2.12 -9.17
N TYR A 92 3.56 3.22 -8.73
CA TYR A 92 3.56 4.46 -9.51
C TYR A 92 4.47 4.42 -10.73
N ALA A 93 5.48 3.56 -10.73
CA ALA A 93 6.40 3.40 -11.86
C ALA A 93 5.90 2.40 -12.92
N TYR A 94 4.71 1.81 -12.71
CA TYR A 94 4.15 0.86 -13.66
C TYR A 94 3.72 1.60 -14.93
N GLY A 95 4.24 1.19 -16.10
CA GLY A 95 3.88 1.79 -17.37
C GLY A 95 4.19 3.28 -17.39
N SER A 96 3.30 4.06 -18.03
CA SER A 96 3.50 5.49 -18.19
C SER A 96 2.97 6.32 -17.01
N TYR A 97 1.90 5.86 -16.35
CA TYR A 97 1.22 6.65 -15.32
C TYR A 97 0.95 5.88 -14.04
N GLY A 98 1.47 4.65 -13.93
CA GLY A 98 1.28 3.85 -12.73
C GLY A 98 0.06 2.95 -12.80
N ALA A 99 -0.08 2.10 -11.77
CA ALA A 99 -1.22 1.22 -11.59
C ALA A 99 -1.55 1.13 -10.11
N GLY A 100 -2.81 0.83 -9.80
CA GLY A 100 -3.25 0.71 -8.42
C GLY A 100 -4.32 -0.33 -8.25
N TYR A 101 -4.24 -1.04 -7.12
CA TYR A 101 -5.24 -1.98 -6.66
C TYR A 101 -6.05 -1.34 -5.54
N ARG A 102 -7.36 -1.58 -5.55
CA ARG A 102 -8.25 -1.28 -4.42
C ARG A 102 -9.18 -2.45 -4.17
N CYS A 103 -9.29 -2.86 -2.94
CA CYS A 103 -10.16 -3.97 -2.56
C CYS A 103 -11.64 -3.71 -2.91
N SER A 104 -12.05 -2.44 -2.95
CA SER A 104 -13.42 -2.06 -3.30
C SER A 104 -13.78 -2.36 -4.76
N ARG A 105 -12.80 -2.57 -5.62
CA ARG A 105 -13.02 -2.91 -7.03
C ARG A 105 -13.08 -4.43 -7.27
N GLY A 106 -12.54 -5.22 -6.36
CA GLY A 106 -12.48 -6.67 -6.47
C GLY A 106 -11.20 -7.25 -5.89
N GLU A 107 -11.07 -8.56 -5.94
CA GLU A 107 -9.89 -9.27 -5.45
C GLU A 107 -8.86 -9.45 -6.57
N GLY A 108 -7.59 -9.43 -6.20
CA GLY A 108 -6.51 -9.68 -7.14
C GLY A 108 -6.56 -8.73 -8.33
N LYS A 109 -6.38 -9.27 -9.52
CA LYS A 109 -6.32 -8.45 -10.74
C LYS A 109 -7.61 -7.68 -11.01
N ALA A 110 -8.76 -8.18 -10.53
CA ALA A 110 -10.03 -7.48 -10.71
C ALA A 110 -10.03 -6.12 -10.01
N GLY A 111 -9.24 -5.94 -8.97
CA GLY A 111 -9.14 -4.68 -8.25
C GLY A 111 -8.12 -3.71 -8.83
N VAL A 112 -7.44 -4.07 -9.91
CA VAL A 112 -6.38 -3.23 -10.49
C VAL A 112 -6.94 -2.27 -11.51
N LYS A 113 -6.49 -1.02 -11.44
CA LYS A 113 -6.70 -0.01 -12.46
C LYS A 113 -5.35 0.45 -12.98
N ILE A 114 -5.18 0.46 -14.31
CA ILE A 114 -4.01 1.04 -14.95
C ILE A 114 -4.30 2.52 -15.12
N PHE A 115 -3.46 3.37 -14.54
CA PHE A 115 -3.72 4.81 -14.53
C PHE A 115 -3.42 5.46 -15.87
N THR A 116 -4.11 6.58 -16.11
CA THR A 116 -3.91 7.46 -17.25
C THR A 116 -3.44 8.83 -16.74
N ALA A 117 -3.10 9.72 -17.65
CA ALA A 117 -2.67 11.08 -17.29
C ALA A 117 -3.72 11.80 -16.45
N ASP A 118 -5.01 11.54 -16.71
CA ASP A 118 -6.10 12.22 -16.02
C ASP A 118 -6.26 11.78 -14.56
N ASP A 119 -5.74 10.60 -14.20
CA ASP A 119 -5.84 10.11 -12.83
C ASP A 119 -4.99 10.93 -11.85
N ASN A 120 -3.94 11.60 -12.34
CA ASN A 120 -3.03 12.37 -11.50
C ASN A 120 -2.61 11.58 -10.26
N ALA A 121 -2.23 10.32 -10.48
CA ALA A 121 -2.04 9.37 -9.39
C ALA A 121 -0.77 9.64 -8.58
N GLY A 122 0.14 10.45 -9.10
CA GLY A 122 1.24 10.88 -8.26
C GLY A 122 2.61 10.79 -8.91
N SER A 123 3.44 9.88 -8.51
CA SER A 123 4.87 10.07 -8.51
C SER A 123 5.63 9.51 -9.72
N TYR A 124 4.93 9.19 -10.81
CA TYR A 124 5.60 8.60 -11.97
C TYR A 124 6.71 9.49 -12.53
N GLU A 125 6.61 10.80 -12.38
CA GLU A 125 7.57 11.75 -12.92
C GLU A 125 8.92 11.72 -12.21
N GLY A 126 8.97 11.29 -10.97
CA GLY A 126 10.17 11.30 -10.16
C GLY A 126 10.95 10.00 -10.15
N ASN A 127 10.75 9.11 -11.12
CA ASN A 127 11.32 7.77 -11.12
C ASN A 127 11.05 7.06 -9.78
N PRO A 128 9.77 6.92 -9.41
CA PRO A 128 9.44 6.31 -8.13
C PRO A 128 9.95 4.87 -8.07
N ASN A 129 10.49 4.50 -6.92
CA ASN A 129 11.07 3.17 -6.71
C ASN A 129 10.47 2.47 -5.49
N TRP A 130 9.20 2.75 -5.22
CA TRP A 130 8.50 2.16 -4.07
C TRP A 130 7.11 1.71 -4.44
N LEU A 131 6.58 0.81 -3.60
CA LEU A 131 5.18 0.42 -3.62
C LEU A 131 4.49 1.04 -2.42
N HIS A 132 3.29 1.56 -2.63
CA HIS A 132 2.42 2.06 -1.56
C HIS A 132 1.46 0.94 -1.18
N ILE A 133 1.48 0.52 0.08
CA ILE A 133 0.73 -0.64 0.55
C ILE A 133 -0.14 -0.25 1.75
N GLU A 134 -1.43 -0.60 1.68
CA GLU A 134 -2.37 -0.39 2.78
C GLU A 134 -3.02 -1.71 3.14
N LEU A 135 -3.01 -2.02 4.43
CA LEU A 135 -3.68 -3.22 4.95
C LEU A 135 -4.93 -2.82 5.72
N VAL A 136 -5.90 -3.74 5.76
CA VAL A 136 -7.08 -3.56 6.62
C VAL A 136 -6.66 -3.63 8.08
N ASN A 137 -7.49 -3.10 8.96
CA ASN A 137 -7.25 -3.17 10.40
C ASN A 137 -7.31 -4.63 10.86
N GLN A 138 -6.20 -5.11 11.41
CA GLN A 138 -6.05 -6.47 11.91
C GLN A 138 -4.88 -6.49 12.90
N THR A 139 -4.76 -7.56 13.68
CA THR A 139 -3.63 -7.67 14.60
C THR A 139 -2.34 -7.97 13.84
N PRO A 140 -1.20 -7.49 14.33
CA PRO A 140 0.09 -7.83 13.71
C PRO A 140 0.37 -9.33 13.77
N GLU A 141 -0.06 -10.02 14.83
CA GLU A 141 0.14 -11.46 14.99
C GLU A 141 -0.63 -12.24 13.94
N HIS A 142 -1.87 -11.85 13.67
CA HIS A 142 -2.68 -12.49 12.63
C HIS A 142 -2.05 -12.29 11.25
N PHE A 143 -1.66 -11.06 10.95
CA PHE A 143 -1.02 -10.75 9.68
C PHE A 143 0.27 -11.55 9.50
N GLU A 144 1.11 -11.60 10.53
CA GLU A 144 2.36 -12.35 10.46
C GLU A 144 2.12 -13.84 10.22
N GLN A 145 1.15 -14.42 10.91
CA GLN A 145 0.81 -15.84 10.73
C GLN A 145 0.42 -16.14 9.29
N VAL A 146 -0.46 -15.31 8.72
CA VAL A 146 -0.92 -15.49 7.34
C VAL A 146 0.23 -15.28 6.36
N PHE A 147 0.99 -14.21 6.54
CA PHE A 147 2.10 -13.85 5.64
C PHE A 147 3.15 -14.96 5.58
N ARG A 148 3.53 -15.52 6.74
CA ARG A 148 4.55 -16.57 6.79
C ARG A 148 4.07 -17.89 6.21
N ALA A 149 2.76 -18.15 6.22
CA ALA A 149 2.18 -19.36 5.65
C ALA A 149 2.10 -19.32 4.13
N LEU A 150 2.19 -18.15 3.52
CA LEU A 150 2.10 -17.98 2.06
C LEU A 150 3.48 -18.12 1.42
N LYS A 151 3.50 -18.75 0.24
CA LYS A 151 4.76 -18.99 -0.47
C LYS A 151 5.20 -17.82 -1.35
#